data_0ef91613b148533ce68bb66520c61e8f
#
_entry.id   0ef91613b148533ce68bb66520c61e8f
#
_cell.length_a   1.000
_cell.length_b   1.000
_cell.length_c   1.000
_cell.angle_alpha   90.00
_cell.angle_beta   90.00
_cell.angle_gamma   90.00
#
_symmetry.space_group_name_H-M   'P 1'
#
loop_
_entity.id
_entity.type
_entity.pdbx_description
1 polymer ?
#
loop_
_entity_poly.entity_id
_entity_poly.type
_entity_poly.pdbx_seq_one_letter_code
_entity_poly.pdbx_strand_id
1 'polypeptide(L)'
;MLHTWNVMMKDENEKLENVGLLLLELKNTSEQDQARIESLEQRLEQLTRIRFTQKTMVNQHVVEEYDFASNSLISEVISIAESDPTFAQNTKLQQLTDWVKSADQRVPIYREEYDAVVDSFNQFLEKAKPYLQEIDGKNTGEKKVLFTSDEN
;
A
#
# COMPACT_ATOMS: atom_id res chain seq x y z
N MET A 1 -5.14 -9.76 -15.04
CA MET A 1 -4.75 -8.42 -14.49
C MET A 1 -5.65 -7.96 -13.38
N LEU A 2 -6.97 -8.03 -13.55
CA LEU A 2 -7.92 -7.58 -12.52
C LEU A 2 -7.82 -8.38 -11.21
N HIS A 3 -7.61 -9.70 -11.28
CA HIS A 3 -7.44 -10.53 -10.10
C HIS A 3 -6.20 -10.10 -9.29
N THR A 4 -5.07 -9.92 -9.96
CA THR A 4 -3.83 -9.48 -9.33
C THR A 4 -3.98 -8.08 -8.70
N TRP A 5 -4.70 -7.18 -9.38
CA TRP A 5 -5.05 -5.87 -8.86
C TRP A 5 -5.86 -5.98 -7.56
N ASN A 6 -6.90 -6.82 -7.55
CA ASN A 6 -7.77 -6.97 -6.38
C ASN A 6 -7.01 -7.53 -5.18
N VAL A 7 -6.13 -8.51 -5.40
CA VAL A 7 -5.29 -9.07 -4.33
C VAL A 7 -4.35 -8.01 -3.76
N MET A 8 -3.71 -7.25 -4.64
CA MET A 8 -2.81 -6.16 -4.23
C MET A 8 -3.54 -5.11 -3.41
N MET A 9 -4.72 -4.67 -3.86
CA MET A 9 -5.49 -3.65 -3.15
C MET A 9 -6.05 -4.15 -1.83
N LYS A 10 -6.42 -5.41 -1.76
CA LYS A 10 -6.83 -6.02 -0.50
C LYS A 10 -5.71 -5.95 0.54
N ASP A 11 -4.50 -6.27 0.15
CA ASP A 11 -3.35 -6.26 1.05
C ASP A 11 -2.97 -4.84 1.49
N GLU A 12 -3.05 -3.87 0.58
CA GLU A 12 -2.87 -2.46 0.93
C GLU A 12 -3.89 -2.00 1.97
N ASN A 13 -5.15 -2.37 1.79
CA ASN A 13 -6.21 -2.02 2.73
C ASN A 13 -6.03 -2.70 4.08
N GLU A 14 -5.65 -3.97 4.11
CA GLU A 14 -5.34 -4.69 5.35
C GLU A 14 -4.19 -4.05 6.11
N LYS A 15 -3.18 -3.59 5.39
CA LYS A 15 -2.04 -2.89 6.01
C LYS A 15 -2.52 -1.66 6.79
N LEU A 16 -3.33 -0.83 6.17
CA LEU A 16 -3.85 0.39 6.81
C LEU A 16 -4.84 0.07 7.94
N GLU A 17 -5.68 -0.94 7.76
CA GLU A 17 -6.59 -1.39 8.82
C GLU A 17 -5.82 -1.87 10.06
N ASN A 18 -4.77 -2.64 9.86
CA ASN A 18 -3.94 -3.14 10.95
C ASN A 18 -3.20 -2.00 11.68
N VAL A 19 -2.75 -0.98 10.94
CA VAL A 19 -2.18 0.22 11.55
C VAL A 19 -3.21 0.91 12.43
N GLY A 20 -4.45 1.03 11.96
CA GLY A 20 -5.54 1.61 12.74
C GLY A 20 -5.83 0.85 14.02
N LEU A 21 -5.84 -0.47 13.96
CA LEU A 21 -6.03 -1.32 15.14
C LEU A 21 -4.88 -1.16 16.13
N LEU A 22 -3.66 -1.08 15.64
CA LEU A 22 -2.48 -0.89 16.48
C LEU A 22 -2.53 0.48 17.19
N LEU A 23 -2.90 1.53 16.48
CA LEU A 23 -3.04 2.86 17.06
C LEU A 23 -4.14 2.90 18.11
N LEU A 24 -5.26 2.21 17.88
CA LEU A 24 -6.34 2.12 18.84
C LEU A 24 -5.89 1.42 20.12
N GLU A 25 -5.14 0.33 20.01
CA GLU A 25 -4.60 -0.38 21.16
C GLU A 25 -3.63 0.50 21.94
N LEU A 26 -2.75 1.23 21.27
CA LEU A 26 -1.83 2.17 21.90
C LEU A 26 -2.60 3.28 22.62
N LYS A 27 -3.64 3.79 22.02
CA LYS A 27 -4.46 4.83 22.64
C LYS A 27 -5.14 4.37 23.92
N ASN A 28 -5.57 3.10 23.96
CA ASN A 28 -6.30 2.54 25.08
C ASN A 28 -5.41 2.06 26.21
N THR A 29 -4.18 1.62 25.89
CA THR A 29 -3.32 0.96 26.87
C THR A 29 -2.06 1.72 27.22
N SER A 30 -1.62 2.63 26.37
CA SER A 30 -0.40 3.38 26.60
C SER A 30 -0.67 4.66 27.35
N GLU A 31 0.18 4.97 28.31
CA GLU A 31 0.17 6.26 28.99
C GLU A 31 1.06 7.27 28.29
N GLN A 32 1.62 6.88 27.15
CA GLN A 32 2.49 7.76 26.38
C GLN A 32 1.70 8.88 25.73
N ASP A 33 2.42 9.76 25.05
CA ASP A 33 1.93 10.98 24.43
C ASP A 33 0.69 10.75 23.55
N GLN A 34 -0.49 11.02 24.08
CA GLN A 34 -1.76 10.87 23.39
C GLN A 34 -1.87 11.83 22.19
N ALA A 35 -1.25 13.01 22.28
CA ALA A 35 -1.26 13.96 21.19
C ALA A 35 -0.50 13.42 19.96
N ARG A 36 0.59 12.70 20.21
CA ARG A 36 1.34 12.05 19.11
C ARG A 36 0.53 10.93 18.48
N ILE A 37 -0.15 10.13 19.28
CA ILE A 37 -1.01 9.06 18.78
C ILE A 37 -2.16 9.64 17.94
N GLU A 38 -2.80 10.70 18.39
CA GLU A 38 -3.85 11.39 17.63
C GLU A 38 -3.34 11.95 16.31
N SER A 39 -2.12 12.51 16.30
CA SER A 39 -1.48 12.99 15.07
C SER A 39 -1.27 11.85 14.08
N LEU A 40 -0.85 10.68 14.56
CA LEU A 40 -0.68 9.51 13.71
C LEU A 40 -2.01 8.96 13.19
N GLU A 41 -3.07 9.01 14.01
CA GLU A 41 -4.41 8.66 13.56
C GLU A 41 -4.91 9.58 12.44
N GLN A 42 -4.63 10.87 12.53
CA GLN A 42 -4.97 11.82 11.47
C GLN A 42 -4.20 11.54 10.17
N ARG A 43 -2.93 11.21 10.28
CA ARG A 43 -2.12 10.82 9.11
C ARG A 43 -2.66 9.55 8.46
N LEU A 44 -3.07 8.58 9.26
CA LEU A 44 -3.68 7.35 8.76
C LEU A 44 -4.99 7.67 8.02
N GLU A 45 -5.83 8.53 8.59
CA GLU A 45 -7.08 8.93 7.95
C GLU A 45 -6.83 9.58 6.59
N GLN A 46 -5.82 10.44 6.49
CA GLN A 46 -5.45 11.05 5.21
C GLN A 46 -5.03 9.99 4.19
N LEU A 47 -4.26 8.99 4.60
CA LEU A 47 -3.87 7.91 3.70
C LEU A 47 -5.06 7.05 3.26
N THR A 48 -6.01 6.78 4.14
CA THR A 48 -7.17 5.97 3.79
C THR A 48 -8.11 6.69 2.81
N ARG A 49 -8.02 8.00 2.72
CA ARG A 49 -8.79 8.77 1.74
C ARG A 49 -8.21 8.68 0.33
N ILE A 50 -6.93 8.32 0.21
CA ILE A 50 -6.32 8.12 -1.10
C ILE A 50 -6.79 6.76 -1.62
N ARG A 51 -7.52 6.78 -2.72
CA ARG A 51 -8.01 5.55 -3.34
C ARG A 51 -7.30 5.35 -4.65
N PHE A 52 -6.50 4.29 -4.72
CA PHE A 52 -5.89 3.93 -5.97
C PHE A 52 -6.91 3.29 -6.90
N THR A 53 -6.97 3.81 -8.10
CA THR A 53 -7.68 3.18 -9.22
C THR A 53 -6.64 2.88 -10.27
N GLN A 54 -6.97 2.04 -11.24
CA GLN A 54 -6.05 1.79 -12.35
C GLN A 54 -5.66 3.08 -13.07
N LYS A 55 -6.53 4.07 -13.05
CA LYS A 55 -6.25 5.39 -13.65
C LYS A 55 -5.24 6.19 -12.83
N THR A 56 -5.38 6.22 -11.50
CA THR A 56 -4.46 6.97 -10.63
C THR A 56 -3.09 6.29 -10.53
N MET A 57 -3.04 4.98 -10.74
CA MET A 57 -1.78 4.24 -10.75
C MET A 57 -0.88 4.61 -11.94
N VAL A 58 -1.41 5.30 -12.94
CA VAL A 58 -0.61 5.81 -14.03
C VAL A 58 0.30 6.95 -13.56
N ASN A 59 -0.06 7.62 -12.46
CA ASN A 59 0.73 8.71 -11.92
C ASN A 59 1.73 8.18 -10.88
N GLN A 60 2.94 7.93 -11.34
CA GLN A 60 4.02 7.41 -10.49
C GLN A 60 4.33 8.32 -9.31
N HIS A 61 4.21 9.62 -9.48
CA HIS A 61 4.48 10.59 -8.41
C HIS A 61 3.49 10.43 -7.24
N VAL A 62 2.22 10.20 -7.53
CA VAL A 62 1.21 9.94 -6.50
C VAL A 62 1.53 8.66 -5.72
N VAL A 63 1.94 7.61 -6.43
CA VAL A 63 2.31 6.34 -5.81
C VAL A 63 3.54 6.51 -4.90
N GLU A 64 4.55 7.24 -5.35
CA GLU A 64 5.76 7.50 -4.57
C GLU A 64 5.45 8.29 -3.31
N GLU A 65 4.63 9.32 -3.41
CA GLU A 65 4.22 10.12 -2.25
C GLU A 65 3.43 9.29 -1.24
N TYR A 66 2.50 8.46 -1.74
CA TYR A 66 1.75 7.56 -0.89
C TYR A 66 2.67 6.59 -0.15
N ASP A 67 3.61 5.98 -0.86
CA ASP A 67 4.53 5.00 -0.28
C ASP A 67 5.43 5.65 0.77
N PHE A 68 5.92 6.85 0.50
CA PHE A 68 6.73 7.58 1.46
C PHE A 68 5.94 7.88 2.74
N ALA A 69 4.73 8.40 2.60
CA ALA A 69 3.89 8.73 3.74
C ALA A 69 3.47 7.48 4.53
N SER A 70 3.13 6.41 3.82
CA SER A 70 2.74 5.14 4.42
C SER A 70 3.89 4.50 5.20
N ASN A 71 5.07 4.43 4.59
CA ASN A 71 6.25 3.85 5.24
C ASN A 71 6.67 4.65 6.46
N SER A 72 6.62 5.97 6.37
CA SER A 72 6.93 6.86 7.48
C SER A 72 5.97 6.65 8.65
N LEU A 73 4.67 6.57 8.36
CA LEU A 73 3.64 6.32 9.36
C LEU A 73 3.85 4.98 10.05
N ILE A 74 4.04 3.91 9.28
CA ILE A 74 4.23 2.56 9.79
C ILE A 74 5.46 2.49 10.68
N SER A 75 6.58 3.07 10.24
CA SER A 75 7.82 3.09 11.03
C SER A 75 7.63 3.76 12.38
N GLU A 76 6.94 4.89 12.41
CA GLU A 76 6.66 5.59 13.67
C GLU A 76 5.74 4.81 14.58
N VAL A 77 4.68 4.22 14.05
CA VAL A 77 3.72 3.45 14.84
C VAL A 77 4.39 2.22 15.46
N ILE A 78 5.18 1.49 14.67
CA ILE A 78 5.92 0.32 15.16
C ILE A 78 6.91 0.74 16.24
N SER A 79 7.63 1.84 16.03
CA SER A 79 8.59 2.36 17.00
C SER A 79 7.92 2.69 18.34
N ILE A 80 6.77 3.33 18.31
CA ILE A 80 6.02 3.64 19.52
C ILE A 80 5.57 2.36 20.23
N ALA A 81 5.02 1.39 19.46
CA ALA A 81 4.55 0.14 20.01
C ALA A 81 5.67 -0.64 20.70
N GLU A 82 6.80 -0.80 20.03
CA GLU A 82 7.94 -1.55 20.54
C GLU A 82 8.64 -0.84 21.70
N SER A 83 8.50 0.47 21.78
CA SER A 83 9.08 1.26 22.89
C SER A 83 8.15 1.36 24.09
N ASP A 84 6.92 0.88 23.99
CA ASP A 84 5.98 0.95 25.09
C ASP A 84 6.45 0.05 26.23
N PRO A 85 6.47 0.54 27.49
CA PRO A 85 6.91 -0.28 28.63
C PRO A 85 6.10 -1.55 28.83
N THR A 86 4.85 -1.61 28.34
CA THR A 86 3.99 -2.78 28.48
C THR A 86 4.12 -3.75 27.31
N PHE A 87 4.92 -3.45 26.30
CA PHE A 87 5.01 -4.26 25.09
C PHE A 87 5.33 -5.72 25.38
N ALA A 88 6.29 -5.97 26.27
CA ALA A 88 6.72 -7.33 26.60
C ALA A 88 5.62 -8.17 27.28
N GLN A 89 4.66 -7.53 27.95
CA GLN A 89 3.55 -8.18 28.62
C GLN A 89 2.22 -8.08 27.89
N ASN A 90 2.15 -7.28 26.85
CA ASN A 90 0.90 -7.06 26.11
C ASN A 90 0.87 -7.89 24.84
N THR A 91 0.29 -9.08 24.92
CA THR A 91 0.21 -10.02 23.80
C THR A 91 -0.56 -9.43 22.62
N LYS A 92 -1.62 -8.70 22.90
CA LYS A 92 -2.41 -8.07 21.84
C LYS A 92 -1.60 -7.02 21.08
N LEU A 93 -0.84 -6.20 21.80
CA LEU A 93 0.03 -5.20 21.18
C LEU A 93 1.10 -5.85 20.32
N GLN A 94 1.72 -6.93 20.81
CA GLN A 94 2.69 -7.71 20.05
C GLN A 94 2.07 -8.29 18.76
N GLN A 95 0.90 -8.88 18.89
CA GLN A 95 0.20 -9.49 17.75
C GLN A 95 -0.16 -8.44 16.69
N LEU A 96 -0.70 -7.30 17.09
CA LEU A 96 -1.05 -6.23 16.16
C LEU A 96 0.18 -5.66 15.46
N THR A 97 1.29 -5.51 16.20
CA THR A 97 2.57 -5.07 15.63
C THR A 97 3.07 -6.07 14.58
N ASP A 98 2.99 -7.36 14.87
CA ASP A 98 3.39 -8.40 13.93
C ASP A 98 2.50 -8.40 12.68
N TRP A 99 1.21 -8.19 12.84
CA TRP A 99 0.28 -8.10 11.71
C TRP A 99 0.61 -6.92 10.78
N VAL A 100 0.94 -5.76 11.36
CA VAL A 100 1.36 -4.59 10.58
C VAL A 100 2.64 -4.90 9.80
N LYS A 101 3.64 -5.47 10.46
CA LYS A 101 4.91 -5.85 9.82
C LYS A 101 4.69 -6.84 8.69
N SER A 102 3.87 -7.87 8.92
CA SER A 102 3.58 -8.89 7.90
C SER A 102 2.88 -8.29 6.69
N ALA A 103 1.86 -7.47 6.90
CA ALA A 103 1.14 -6.83 5.81
C ALA A 103 2.06 -5.92 5.01
N ASP A 104 2.89 -5.14 5.70
CA ASP A 104 3.85 -4.26 5.04
C ASP A 104 4.86 -5.03 4.19
N GLN A 105 5.31 -6.20 4.65
CA GLN A 105 6.23 -7.05 3.91
C GLN A 105 5.58 -7.71 2.69
N ARG A 106 4.28 -8.00 2.73
CA ARG A 106 3.57 -8.61 1.60
C ARG A 106 3.31 -7.64 0.46
N VAL A 107 3.14 -6.35 0.75
CA VAL A 107 2.81 -5.34 -0.26
C VAL A 107 3.80 -5.32 -1.43
N PRO A 108 5.13 -5.27 -1.21
CA PRO A 108 6.08 -5.30 -2.33
C PRO A 108 5.95 -6.54 -3.19
N ILE A 109 5.66 -7.70 -2.60
CA ILE A 109 5.52 -8.96 -3.32
C ILE A 109 4.35 -8.88 -4.29
N TYR A 110 3.18 -8.43 -3.83
CA TYR A 110 2.01 -8.32 -4.69
C TYR A 110 2.16 -7.22 -5.74
N ARG A 111 2.91 -6.17 -5.43
CA ARG A 111 3.21 -5.13 -6.41
C ARG A 111 4.12 -5.64 -7.53
N GLU A 112 5.11 -6.47 -7.19
CA GLU A 112 5.94 -7.12 -8.21
C GLU A 112 5.12 -8.03 -9.11
N GLU A 113 4.21 -8.81 -8.54
CA GLU A 113 3.30 -9.66 -9.31
C GLU A 113 2.42 -8.83 -10.23
N TYR A 114 1.87 -7.73 -9.74
CA TYR A 114 1.07 -6.82 -10.54
C TYR A 114 1.90 -6.20 -11.68
N ASP A 115 3.09 -5.72 -11.38
CA ASP A 115 3.99 -5.12 -12.38
C ASP A 115 4.33 -6.14 -13.48
N ALA A 116 4.58 -7.39 -13.12
CA ALA A 116 4.86 -8.45 -14.10
C ALA A 116 3.66 -8.69 -15.03
N VAL A 117 2.45 -8.69 -14.47
CA VAL A 117 1.23 -8.85 -15.27
C VAL A 117 1.01 -7.65 -16.19
N VAL A 118 1.24 -6.45 -15.68
CA VAL A 118 1.12 -5.21 -16.46
C VAL A 118 2.13 -5.20 -17.61
N ASP A 119 3.36 -5.59 -17.34
CA ASP A 119 4.41 -5.63 -18.35
C ASP A 119 4.06 -6.63 -19.46
N SER A 120 3.60 -7.82 -19.10
CA SER A 120 3.14 -8.82 -20.06
C SER A 120 1.97 -8.31 -20.91
N PHE A 121 1.03 -7.61 -20.27
CA PHE A 121 -0.10 -7.02 -20.96
C PHE A 121 0.34 -5.93 -21.95
N ASN A 122 1.26 -5.07 -21.53
CA ASN A 122 1.79 -4.02 -22.40
C ASN A 122 2.55 -4.60 -23.60
N GLN A 123 3.32 -5.67 -23.39
CA GLN A 123 4.00 -6.37 -24.48
C GLN A 123 2.99 -6.98 -25.46
N PHE A 124 1.93 -7.58 -24.94
CA PHE A 124 0.85 -8.11 -25.77
C PHE A 124 0.22 -7.01 -26.62
N LEU A 125 -0.08 -5.86 -26.03
CA LEU A 125 -0.67 -4.72 -26.73
C LEU A 125 0.23 -4.22 -27.85
N GLU A 126 1.52 -4.14 -27.63
CA GLU A 126 2.46 -3.71 -28.67
C GLU A 126 2.48 -4.67 -29.84
N LYS A 127 2.45 -5.97 -29.59
CA LYS A 127 2.43 -7.00 -30.63
C LYS A 127 1.11 -7.00 -31.40
N ALA A 128 0.01 -6.73 -30.71
CA ALA A 128 -1.32 -6.74 -31.30
C ALA A 128 -1.77 -5.40 -31.88
N LYS A 129 -1.00 -4.33 -31.65
CA LYS A 129 -1.37 -2.97 -32.02
C LYS A 129 -1.81 -2.80 -33.47
N PRO A 130 -1.10 -3.35 -34.48
CA PRO A 130 -1.56 -3.23 -35.86
C PRO A 130 -2.94 -3.81 -36.10
N TYR A 131 -3.24 -4.94 -35.45
CA TYR A 131 -4.53 -5.62 -35.59
C TYR A 131 -5.66 -4.86 -34.88
N LEU A 132 -5.35 -4.34 -33.69
CA LEU A 132 -6.32 -3.59 -32.90
C LEU A 132 -6.72 -2.28 -33.59
N GLN A 133 -5.79 -1.62 -34.25
CA GLN A 133 -6.07 -0.39 -35.00
C GLN A 133 -6.96 -0.65 -36.19
N GLU A 134 -6.81 -1.80 -36.86
CA GLU A 134 -7.66 -2.17 -37.97
C GLU A 134 -9.10 -2.46 -37.52
N ILE A 135 -9.25 -3.08 -36.35
CA ILE A 135 -10.54 -3.52 -35.87
C ILE A 135 -11.34 -2.36 -35.27
N ASP A 136 -10.70 -1.56 -34.43
CA ASP A 136 -11.40 -0.61 -33.60
C ASP A 136 -11.14 0.84 -34.01
N GLY A 137 -10.08 1.14 -34.70
CA GLY A 137 -9.71 2.49 -35.03
C GLY A 137 -9.37 3.38 -33.85
N LYS A 138 -9.29 2.80 -32.66
CA LYS A 138 -8.98 3.53 -31.43
C LYS A 138 -7.72 2.97 -30.80
N ASN A 139 -6.96 3.87 -30.19
CA ASN A 139 -5.81 3.43 -29.43
C ASN A 139 -6.26 2.88 -28.07
N THR A 140 -6.13 1.58 -27.89
CA THR A 140 -6.50 0.93 -26.64
C THR A 140 -5.29 0.59 -25.78
N GLY A 141 -4.11 1.00 -26.21
CA GLY A 141 -2.87 0.54 -25.58
C GLY A 141 -2.16 1.54 -24.69
N GLU A 142 -2.82 2.11 -23.71
CA GLU A 142 -2.11 2.89 -22.70
C GLU A 142 -1.28 1.97 -21.82
N LYS A 143 0.02 2.26 -21.70
CA LYS A 143 0.91 1.50 -20.83
C LYS A 143 0.70 1.87 -19.38
N LYS A 144 0.77 0.90 -18.49
CA LYS A 144 0.66 1.11 -17.05
C LYS A 144 2.03 1.44 -16.45
N VAL A 145 2.01 2.21 -15.37
CA VAL A 145 3.21 2.53 -14.60
C VAL A 145 3.58 1.34 -13.72
N LEU A 146 4.86 0.99 -13.69
CA LEU A 146 5.37 -0.07 -12.85
C LEU A 146 5.73 0.46 -11.47
N PHE A 147 5.39 -0.30 -10.43
CA PHE A 147 5.71 0.09 -9.07
C PHE A 147 7.16 -0.08 -8.70
N THR A 148 7.78 -1.12 -9.22
CA THR A 148 9.14 -1.47 -8.82
C THR A 148 10.21 -0.94 -9.74
N SER A 149 9.80 -0.19 -10.72
CA SER A 149 10.69 0.19 -11.73
C SER A 149 11.52 1.35 -11.37
N ASP A 150 12.77 1.11 -11.19
CA ASP A 150 13.61 2.19 -10.94
C ASP A 150 14.12 2.78 -12.09
N GLU A 151 13.84 2.29 -13.01
CA GLU A 151 14.27 2.47 -14.03
C GLU A 151 13.85 3.15 -14.90
N ASN A 152 13.43 3.44 -14.86
CA ASN A 152 13.03 3.93 -15.98
C ASN A 152 12.55 4.92 -16.24
#